data_db43ec04ef7810470d685b9da4ce37f1
#
_entry.id   db43ec04ef7810470d685b9da4ce37f1
#
_cell.length_a   1.000
_cell.length_b   1.000
_cell.length_c   1.000
_cell.angle_alpha   90.00
_cell.angle_beta   90.00
_cell.angle_gamma   90.00
#
_symmetry.space_group_name_H-M   'P 1'
#
loop_
_entity.id
_entity.type
_entity.pdbx_description
1 polymer ?
#
loop_
_entity_poly.entity_id
_entity_poly.type
_entity_poly.pdbx_seq_one_letter_code
_entity_poly.pdbx_strand_id
1 'polypeptide(L)'
;MRSKEKILEAEEEYFDKIWYNRHLSLTREIELGLSTVDDEIWRRALEARKRIEEKYGKENLLPNNEFEWGIMNGKLSAIRWILGSEWDFLDT
;
A
#
# COMPACT_ATOMS: atom_id res chain seq x y z
N MET A 1 11.86 1.62 -23.27
CA MET A 1 11.08 2.03 -22.08
C MET A 1 9.80 1.21 -22.01
N ARG A 2 9.35 0.90 -20.82
CA ARG A 2 8.08 0.19 -20.64
C ARG A 2 6.92 1.08 -21.04
N SER A 3 5.81 0.47 -21.46
CA SER A 3 4.60 1.20 -21.83
C SER A 3 3.99 1.91 -20.63
N LYS A 4 3.19 2.94 -20.88
CA LYS A 4 2.46 3.65 -19.83
C LYS A 4 1.56 2.69 -19.06
N GLU A 5 0.94 1.74 -19.77
CA GLU A 5 0.08 0.74 -19.14
C GLU A 5 0.83 -0.10 -18.10
N LYS A 6 2.03 -0.56 -18.43
CA LYS A 6 2.86 -1.33 -17.51
C LYS A 6 3.32 -0.51 -16.31
N ILE A 7 3.60 0.77 -16.54
CA ILE A 7 3.99 1.68 -15.45
C ILE A 7 2.81 1.90 -14.49
N LEU A 8 1.60 2.05 -15.03
CA LEU A 8 0.39 2.19 -14.20
C LEU A 8 0.08 0.92 -13.42
N GLU A 9 0.30 -0.25 -14.00
CA GLU A 9 0.13 -1.52 -13.29
C GLU A 9 1.09 -1.61 -12.09
N ALA A 10 2.34 -1.18 -12.28
CA ALA A 10 3.33 -1.18 -11.22
C ALA A 10 2.97 -0.17 -10.11
N GLU A 11 2.46 0.99 -10.48
CA GLU A 11 1.99 1.98 -9.50
C GLU A 11 0.88 1.37 -8.63
N GLU A 12 -0.09 0.72 -9.25
CA GLU A 12 -1.20 0.09 -8.52
C GLU A 12 -0.70 -0.99 -7.58
N GLU A 13 0.23 -1.82 -8.04
CA GLU A 13 0.77 -2.89 -7.21
C GLU A 13 1.44 -2.35 -5.95
N TYR A 14 2.33 -1.37 -6.07
CA TYR A 14 3.02 -0.82 -4.90
C TYR A 14 2.10 0.01 -4.01
N PHE A 15 1.14 0.71 -4.59
CA PHE A 15 0.11 1.38 -3.82
C PHE A 15 -0.67 0.39 -2.97
N ASP A 16 -1.15 -0.70 -3.57
CA ASP A 16 -1.93 -1.72 -2.86
C ASP A 16 -1.13 -2.37 -1.73
N LYS A 17 0.14 -2.70 -1.98
CA LYS A 17 1.00 -3.32 -0.98
C LYS A 17 1.28 -2.38 0.20
N ILE A 18 1.51 -1.11 -0.07
CA ILE A 18 1.74 -0.11 0.98
C ILE A 18 0.46 0.12 1.77
N TRP A 19 -0.68 0.26 1.09
CA TRP A 19 -1.97 0.39 1.74
C TRP A 19 -2.25 -0.80 2.66
N TYR A 20 -2.00 -2.00 2.16
CA TYR A 20 -2.24 -3.24 2.92
C TYR A 20 -1.44 -3.25 4.23
N ASN A 21 -0.17 -2.88 4.17
CA ASN A 21 0.68 -2.83 5.37
C ASN A 21 0.18 -1.81 6.38
N ARG A 22 -0.22 -0.63 5.91
CA ARG A 22 -0.79 0.41 6.79
C ARG A 22 -2.12 -0.03 7.38
N HIS A 23 -2.92 -0.75 6.59
CA HIS A 23 -4.18 -1.31 7.06
C HIS A 23 -3.98 -2.32 8.18
N LEU A 24 -2.98 -3.19 8.07
CA LEU A 24 -2.67 -4.15 9.14
C LEU A 24 -2.22 -3.45 10.41
N SER A 25 -1.44 -2.38 10.29
CA SER A 25 -1.04 -1.58 11.45
C SER A 25 -2.24 -0.93 12.13
N LEU A 26 -3.16 -0.39 11.35
CA LEU A 26 -4.39 0.20 11.87
C LEU A 26 -5.27 -0.87 12.55
N THR A 27 -5.36 -2.06 11.96
CA THR A 27 -6.09 -3.18 12.55
C THR A 27 -5.57 -3.48 13.95
N ARG A 28 -4.26 -3.53 14.11
CA ARG A 28 -3.63 -3.75 15.42
C ARG A 28 -3.97 -2.64 16.41
N GLU A 29 -3.92 -1.38 15.95
CA GLU A 29 -4.29 -0.24 16.81
C GLU A 29 -5.73 -0.31 17.28
N ILE A 30 -6.65 -0.71 16.39
CA ILE A 30 -8.06 -0.88 16.75
C ILE A 30 -8.23 -2.00 17.78
N GLU A 31 -7.55 -3.12 17.60
CA GLU A 31 -7.60 -4.25 18.52
C GLU A 31 -7.06 -3.88 19.91
N LEU A 32 -6.08 -2.98 19.96
CA LEU A 32 -5.50 -2.49 21.21
C LEU A 32 -6.27 -1.32 21.84
N GLY A 33 -7.35 -0.89 21.20
CA GLY A 33 -8.16 0.23 21.69
C GLY A 33 -7.53 1.60 21.49
N LEU A 34 -6.50 1.70 20.63
CA LEU A 34 -5.78 2.95 20.37
C LEU A 34 -6.41 3.80 19.26
N SER A 35 -7.27 3.20 18.43
CA SER A 35 -7.92 3.89 17.32
C SER A 35 -9.34 3.39 17.15
N THR A 36 -10.19 4.24 16.56
CA THR A 36 -11.54 3.87 16.17
C THR A 36 -11.77 4.30 14.73
N VAL A 37 -12.62 3.56 14.02
CA VAL A 37 -12.96 3.84 12.63
C VAL A 37 -14.46 3.66 12.45
N ASP A 38 -15.08 4.50 11.62
CA ASP A 38 -16.48 4.35 11.25
C ASP A 38 -16.77 2.95 10.69
N ASP A 39 -17.87 2.33 11.10
CA ASP A 39 -18.20 0.96 10.72
C ASP A 39 -18.28 0.76 9.20
N GLU A 40 -18.86 1.71 8.47
CA GLU A 40 -19.00 1.62 7.03
C GLU A 40 -17.64 1.73 6.33
N ILE A 41 -16.79 2.64 6.80
CA ILE A 41 -15.44 2.80 6.27
C ILE A 41 -14.65 1.52 6.53
N TRP A 42 -14.78 0.95 7.72
CA TRP A 42 -14.08 -0.28 8.08
C TRP A 42 -14.53 -1.47 7.23
N ARG A 43 -15.84 -1.58 6.96
CA ARG A 43 -16.37 -2.64 6.12
C ARG A 43 -15.75 -2.58 4.72
N ARG A 44 -15.66 -1.38 4.15
CA ARG A 44 -15.04 -1.19 2.83
C ARG A 44 -13.55 -1.52 2.84
N ALA A 45 -12.87 -1.18 3.93
CA ALA A 45 -11.45 -1.50 4.08
C ALA A 45 -11.23 -3.02 4.13
N LEU A 46 -12.11 -3.76 4.82
CA LEU A 46 -12.01 -5.22 4.88
C LEU A 46 -12.26 -5.86 3.50
N GLU A 47 -13.17 -5.31 2.72
CA GLU A 47 -13.41 -5.78 1.36
C GLU A 47 -12.17 -5.54 0.47
N ALA A 48 -11.56 -4.36 0.59
CA ALA A 48 -10.34 -4.03 -0.15
C ALA A 48 -9.18 -4.94 0.27
N ARG A 49 -9.05 -5.22 1.56
CA ARG A 49 -8.03 -6.15 2.08
C ARG A 49 -8.18 -7.52 1.43
N LYS A 50 -9.39 -8.05 1.40
CA LYS A 50 -9.66 -9.36 0.82
C LYS A 50 -9.29 -9.39 -0.67
N ARG A 51 -9.66 -8.37 -1.41
CA ARG A 51 -9.37 -8.26 -2.84
C ARG A 51 -7.86 -8.26 -3.08
N ILE A 52 -7.10 -7.52 -2.26
CA ILE A 52 -5.65 -7.43 -2.39
C ILE A 52 -5.00 -8.76 -2.04
N GLU A 53 -5.47 -9.44 -0.99
CA GLU A 53 -4.97 -10.76 -0.63
C GLU A 53 -5.21 -11.79 -1.73
N GLU A 54 -6.36 -11.74 -2.37
CA GLU A 54 -6.68 -12.64 -3.48
C GLU A 54 -5.85 -12.33 -4.73
N LYS A 55 -5.57 -11.05 -4.98
CA LYS A 55 -4.83 -10.61 -6.16
C LYS A 55 -3.35 -10.96 -6.11
N TYR A 56 -2.71 -10.75 -4.96
CA TYR A 56 -1.25 -10.87 -4.85
C TYR A 56 -0.78 -12.07 -4.04
N GLY A 57 -1.63 -12.64 -3.20
CA GLY A 57 -1.25 -13.67 -2.24
C GLY A 57 -0.67 -13.05 -0.97
N LYS A 58 -1.11 -13.51 0.20
CA LYS A 58 -0.66 -12.96 1.48
C LYS A 58 0.85 -13.02 1.67
N GLU A 59 1.48 -14.08 1.17
CA GLU A 59 2.92 -14.31 1.28
C GLU A 59 3.76 -13.27 0.54
N ASN A 60 3.14 -12.54 -0.38
CA ASN A 60 3.82 -11.53 -1.20
C ASN A 60 3.56 -10.09 -0.77
N LEU A 61 2.79 -9.91 0.30
CA LEU A 61 2.30 -8.58 0.67
C LEU A 61 3.09 -7.88 1.77
N LEU A 62 3.80 -8.64 2.61
CA LEU A 62 4.49 -8.06 3.74
C LEU A 62 5.99 -7.91 3.48
N PRO A 63 6.57 -6.75 3.78
CA PRO A 63 8.02 -6.63 3.77
C PRO A 63 8.60 -7.41 4.95
N ASN A 64 9.80 -7.97 4.77
CA ASN A 64 10.45 -8.74 5.82
C ASN A 64 11.12 -7.84 6.86
N ASN A 65 11.39 -6.58 6.52
CA ASN A 65 12.09 -5.64 7.40
C ASN A 65 11.87 -4.19 6.93
N GLU A 66 12.40 -3.25 7.71
CA GLU A 66 12.28 -1.83 7.39
C GLU A 66 12.96 -1.43 6.10
N PHE A 67 14.02 -2.12 5.75
CA PHE A 67 14.73 -1.86 4.49
C PHE A 67 13.83 -2.17 3.30
N GLU A 68 13.16 -3.32 3.29
CA GLU A 68 12.22 -3.67 2.23
C GLU A 68 11.02 -2.74 2.19
N TRP A 69 10.55 -2.29 3.36
CA TRP A 69 9.49 -1.29 3.44
C TRP A 69 9.90 0.01 2.74
N GLY A 70 11.13 0.47 3.00
CA GLY A 70 11.69 1.65 2.36
C GLY A 70 11.81 1.48 0.84
N ILE A 71 12.22 0.29 0.38
CA ILE A 71 12.30 -0.01 -1.05
C ILE A 71 10.92 0.10 -1.71
N MET A 72 9.89 -0.46 -1.10
CA MET A 72 8.54 -0.40 -1.63
C MET A 72 8.06 1.05 -1.79
N ASN A 73 8.27 1.85 -0.75
CA ASN A 73 7.90 3.27 -0.77
C ASN A 73 8.71 4.04 -1.82
N GLY A 74 9.99 3.75 -1.93
CA GLY A 74 10.86 4.38 -2.92
C GLY A 74 10.46 4.05 -4.35
N LYS A 75 10.09 2.80 -4.60
CA LYS A 75 9.61 2.39 -5.93
C LYS A 75 8.33 3.13 -6.30
N LEU A 76 7.38 3.24 -5.40
CA LEU A 76 6.14 3.97 -5.67
C LEU A 76 6.43 5.44 -5.94
N SER A 77 7.28 6.05 -5.14
CA SER A 77 7.67 7.45 -5.33
C SER A 77 8.30 7.70 -6.70
N ALA A 78 9.22 6.81 -7.11
CA ALA A 78 9.88 6.93 -8.40
C ALA A 78 8.91 6.77 -9.56
N ILE A 79 8.00 5.80 -9.46
CA ILE A 79 6.99 5.58 -10.49
C ILE A 79 6.07 6.80 -10.62
N ARG A 80 5.65 7.37 -9.51
CA ARG A 80 4.81 8.56 -9.51
C ARG A 80 5.52 9.77 -10.10
N TRP A 81 6.82 9.90 -9.85
CA TRP A 81 7.60 10.96 -10.47
C TRP A 81 7.62 10.81 -11.99
N ILE A 82 7.81 9.59 -12.48
CA ILE A 82 7.78 9.30 -13.91
C ILE A 82 6.43 9.65 -14.52
N LEU A 83 5.35 9.45 -13.78
CA LEU A 83 3.98 9.73 -14.23
C LEU A 83 3.60 11.21 -14.11
N GLY A 84 4.49 12.04 -13.60
CA GLY A 84 4.29 13.49 -13.56
C GLY A 84 4.14 14.10 -12.19
N SER A 85 4.15 13.31 -11.12
CA SER A 85 4.08 13.84 -9.76
C SER A 85 5.43 14.41 -9.35
N GLU A 86 5.41 15.49 -8.60
CA GLU A 86 6.65 16.03 -8.04
C GLU A 86 7.11 15.19 -6.85
N TRP A 87 8.40 15.24 -6.57
CA TRP A 87 8.94 14.60 -5.38
C TRP A 87 8.32 15.20 -4.12
N ASP A 88 7.87 14.34 -3.22
CA ASP A 88 7.35 14.77 -1.93
C ASP A 88 8.22 14.13 -0.83
N PHE A 89 9.07 14.95 -0.23
CA PHE A 89 10.00 14.49 0.80
C PHE A 89 9.34 14.24 2.15
N LEU A 90 8.10 14.65 2.30
CA LEU A 90 7.36 14.49 3.55
C LEU A 90 6.45 13.26 3.53
N ASP A 91 6.22 12.72 2.34
CA ASP A 91 5.28 11.63 2.13
C ASP A 91 6.04 10.32 1.97
N THR A 92 6.49 9.79 3.06
CA THR A 92 7.25 8.53 3.07
C THR A 92 6.53 7.45 3.83
#